data_8af89958bd22ecb375a053dba8fcadcc
#
_entry.id   8af89958bd22ecb375a053dba8fcadcc
#
_cell.length_a   1.000
_cell.length_b   1.000
_cell.length_c   1.000
_cell.angle_alpha   90.00
_cell.angle_beta   90.00
_cell.angle_gamma   90.00
#
_symmetry.space_group_name_H-M   'P 1'
#
loop_
_entity.id
_entity.type
_entity.pdbx_description
1 polymer ?
#
loop_
_entity_poly.entity_id
_entity_poly.type
_entity_poly.pdbx_seq_one_letter_code
_entity_poly.pdbx_strand_id
1 'polypeptide(L)'
;MKSDTSNMMKYKGYWAKMQYSDEDECFWGEVIGLRDTSITFEGETVKELKKDFKDAINHYLSVCKANNEEPEKQCKGSLNVRLGPELHIKAKMKSIEEHISLNELIKNAVAAYLKTN
;
A
#
# COMPACT_ATOMS: atom_id res chain seq x y z
N MET A 1 -21.61 2.79 -0.57
CA MET A 1 -20.77 1.97 -1.44
C MET A 1 -19.60 1.39 -0.65
N LYS A 2 -19.34 0.13 -0.84
CA LYS A 2 -18.24 -0.52 -0.14
C LYS A 2 -16.90 -0.02 -0.65
N SER A 3 -15.96 0.16 0.25
CA SER A 3 -14.59 0.44 -0.10
C SER A 3 -14.03 -0.72 -0.94
N ASP A 4 -13.13 -0.43 -1.89
CA ASP A 4 -12.54 -1.42 -2.76
C ASP A 4 -11.42 -2.22 -2.07
N THR A 5 -11.50 -2.34 -0.74
CA THR A 5 -10.55 -3.11 0.07
C THR A 5 -11.10 -4.47 0.49
N SER A 6 -12.25 -4.89 -0.09
CA SER A 6 -12.88 -6.16 0.27
C SER A 6 -12.02 -7.39 -0.01
N ASN A 7 -11.06 -7.28 -0.93
CA ASN A 7 -10.13 -8.35 -1.26
C ASN A 7 -8.73 -8.12 -0.69
N MET A 8 -8.63 -7.25 0.33
CA MET A 8 -7.36 -6.97 1.00
C MET A 8 -7.29 -7.71 2.33
N MET A 9 -6.08 -8.11 2.67
CA MET A 9 -5.79 -8.73 3.97
C MET A 9 -4.75 -7.90 4.69
N LYS A 10 -4.79 -7.92 6.02
CA LYS A 10 -3.84 -7.16 6.83
C LYS A 10 -3.33 -8.03 7.98
N TYR A 11 -2.02 -7.96 8.21
CA TYR A 11 -1.39 -8.65 9.33
C TYR A 11 -0.15 -7.88 9.76
N LYS A 12 -0.07 -7.59 11.05
CA LYS A 12 1.07 -6.86 11.66
C LYS A 12 1.41 -5.56 10.91
N GLY A 13 0.38 -4.87 10.43
CA GLY A 13 0.56 -3.60 9.73
C GLY A 13 0.80 -3.72 8.23
N TYR A 14 0.93 -4.93 7.70
CA TYR A 14 1.16 -5.15 6.27
C TYR A 14 -0.14 -5.51 5.57
N TRP A 15 -0.45 -4.74 4.53
CA TRP A 15 -1.61 -5.00 3.68
C TRP A 15 -1.19 -5.83 2.48
N ALA A 16 -2.04 -6.75 2.09
CA ALA A 16 -1.79 -7.59 0.93
C ALA A 16 -3.04 -7.71 0.07
N LYS A 17 -2.83 -7.84 -1.23
CA LYS A 17 -3.89 -8.07 -2.20
C LYS A 17 -3.88 -9.52 -2.60
N MET A 18 -5.06 -10.15 -2.67
CA MET A 18 -5.19 -11.54 -3.10
C MET A 18 -5.82 -11.62 -4.49
N GLN A 19 -5.45 -12.65 -5.21
CA GLN A 19 -5.95 -12.93 -6.55
C GLN A 19 -6.17 -14.43 -6.73
N TYR A 20 -6.97 -14.78 -7.71
CA TYR A 20 -7.15 -16.17 -8.09
C TYR A 20 -6.46 -16.42 -9.43
N SER A 21 -5.71 -17.52 -9.52
CA SER A 21 -5.11 -17.96 -10.76
C SER A 21 -5.87 -19.19 -11.26
N ASP A 22 -6.59 -19.04 -12.37
CA ASP A 22 -7.31 -20.15 -12.96
C ASP A 22 -6.35 -21.18 -13.56
N GLU A 23 -5.22 -20.72 -14.09
CA GLU A 23 -4.20 -21.60 -14.66
C GLU A 23 -3.62 -22.54 -13.63
N ASP A 24 -3.26 -21.99 -12.45
CA ASP A 24 -2.66 -22.77 -11.37
C ASP A 24 -3.69 -23.33 -10.40
N GLU A 25 -4.95 -22.95 -10.57
CA GLU A 25 -6.06 -23.36 -9.71
C GLU A 25 -5.78 -23.09 -8.22
N CYS A 26 -5.23 -21.92 -7.94
CA CYS A 26 -4.93 -21.54 -6.58
C CYS A 26 -5.14 -20.03 -6.37
N PHE A 27 -5.25 -19.66 -5.11
CA PHE A 27 -5.22 -18.26 -4.71
C PHE A 27 -3.78 -17.87 -4.44
N TRP A 28 -3.45 -16.63 -4.74
CA TRP A 28 -2.14 -16.09 -4.40
C TRP A 28 -2.27 -14.63 -4.06
N GLY A 29 -1.25 -14.09 -3.42
CA GLY A 29 -1.28 -12.70 -3.06
C GLY A 29 0.11 -12.12 -2.92
N GLU A 30 0.13 -10.82 -2.75
CA GLU A 30 1.36 -10.06 -2.64
C GLU A 30 1.17 -8.91 -1.67
N VAL A 31 2.16 -8.67 -0.82
CA VAL A 31 2.16 -7.51 0.06
C VAL A 31 2.39 -6.27 -0.80
N ILE A 32 1.52 -5.29 -0.67
CA ILE A 32 1.60 -4.07 -1.47
C ILE A 32 2.46 -3.01 -0.80
N GLY A 33 2.95 -2.06 -1.59
CA GLY A 33 3.62 -0.89 -1.05
C GLY A 33 5.04 -1.10 -0.55
N LEU A 34 5.68 -2.23 -0.90
CA LEU A 34 7.09 -2.47 -0.59
C LEU A 34 7.92 -2.14 -1.82
N ARG A 35 9.07 -1.51 -1.60
CA ARG A 35 9.96 -1.08 -2.69
C ARG A 35 11.06 -2.10 -2.96
N ASP A 36 11.76 -2.52 -1.92
CA ASP A 36 12.96 -3.33 -2.06
C ASP A 36 12.73 -4.81 -1.72
N THR A 37 11.57 -5.13 -1.22
CA THR A 37 11.22 -6.47 -0.77
C THR A 37 9.97 -6.95 -1.51
N SER A 38 9.95 -8.23 -1.84
CA SER A 38 8.77 -8.85 -2.43
C SER A 38 8.33 -9.99 -1.51
N ILE A 39 7.11 -9.92 -1.04
CA ILE A 39 6.53 -10.96 -0.18
C ILE A 39 5.27 -11.48 -0.85
N THR A 40 5.32 -12.73 -1.27
CA THR A 40 4.19 -13.40 -1.92
C THR A 40 3.78 -14.63 -1.11
N PHE A 41 2.58 -15.06 -1.33
CA PHE A 41 2.02 -16.22 -0.62
C PHE A 41 0.94 -16.86 -1.47
N GLU A 42 0.60 -18.10 -1.19
CA GLU A 42 -0.39 -18.82 -1.97
C GLU A 42 -1.12 -19.88 -1.14
N GLY A 43 -2.22 -20.38 -1.65
CA GLY A 43 -2.97 -21.46 -1.02
C GLY A 43 -4.09 -21.93 -1.92
N GLU A 44 -4.48 -23.18 -1.77
CA GLU A 44 -5.58 -23.75 -2.54
C GLU A 44 -6.95 -23.35 -1.96
N THR A 45 -6.98 -22.95 -0.70
CA THR A 45 -8.17 -22.44 -0.04
C THR A 45 -7.89 -21.07 0.57
N VAL A 46 -8.93 -20.33 0.87
CA VAL A 46 -8.76 -19.03 1.53
C VAL A 46 -8.07 -19.19 2.89
N LYS A 47 -8.41 -20.25 3.62
CA LYS A 47 -7.79 -20.52 4.91
C LYS A 47 -6.30 -20.75 4.78
N GLU A 48 -5.89 -21.55 3.80
CA GLU A 48 -4.48 -21.80 3.52
C GLU A 48 -3.76 -20.53 3.08
N LEU A 49 -4.42 -19.74 2.24
CA LEU A 49 -3.87 -18.47 1.77
C LEU A 49 -3.58 -17.53 2.93
N LYS A 50 -4.53 -17.40 3.85
CA LYS A 50 -4.38 -16.53 5.03
C LYS A 50 -3.25 -17.02 5.95
N LYS A 51 -3.14 -18.33 6.12
CA LYS A 51 -2.08 -18.90 6.93
C LYS A 51 -0.71 -18.63 6.30
N ASP A 52 -0.61 -18.86 5.00
CA ASP A 52 0.65 -18.64 4.28
C ASP A 52 1.05 -17.16 4.31
N PHE A 53 0.08 -16.26 4.20
CA PHE A 53 0.32 -14.83 4.33
C PHE A 53 0.97 -14.51 5.68
N LYS A 54 0.36 -14.98 6.78
CA LYS A 54 0.87 -14.73 8.12
C LYS A 54 2.26 -15.33 8.32
N ASP A 55 2.46 -16.56 7.82
CA ASP A 55 3.75 -17.23 7.92
C ASP A 55 4.82 -16.46 7.13
N ALA A 56 4.47 -15.94 5.95
CA ALA A 56 5.40 -15.17 5.13
C ALA A 56 5.82 -13.87 5.83
N ILE A 57 4.87 -13.17 6.44
CA ILE A 57 5.18 -11.95 7.20
C ILE A 57 6.06 -12.27 8.40
N ASN A 58 5.69 -13.29 9.16
CA ASN A 58 6.47 -13.69 10.34
C ASN A 58 7.88 -14.10 9.96
N HIS A 59 8.03 -14.82 8.85
CA HIS A 59 9.35 -15.22 8.35
C HIS A 59 10.18 -13.98 7.99
N TYR A 60 9.60 -13.05 7.23
CA TYR A 60 10.28 -11.82 6.85
C TYR A 60 10.76 -11.05 8.07
N LEU A 61 9.89 -10.87 9.07
CA LEU A 61 10.24 -10.14 10.28
C LEU A 61 11.34 -10.84 11.08
N SER A 62 11.31 -12.18 11.13
CA SER A 62 12.35 -12.92 11.84
C SER A 62 13.70 -12.84 11.14
N VAL A 63 13.72 -12.86 9.80
CA VAL A 63 14.96 -12.69 9.04
C VAL A 63 15.55 -11.30 9.26
N CYS A 64 14.71 -10.27 9.24
CA CYS A 64 15.17 -8.90 9.51
C CYS A 64 15.79 -8.80 10.90
N LYS A 65 15.15 -9.39 11.90
CA LYS A 65 15.64 -9.37 13.27
C LYS A 65 16.98 -10.08 13.40
N ALA A 66 17.10 -11.24 12.75
CA ALA A 66 18.35 -12.02 12.77
C ALA A 66 19.51 -11.26 12.13
N ASN A 67 19.23 -10.43 11.12
CA ASN A 67 20.23 -9.66 10.40
C ASN A 67 20.42 -8.25 10.95
N ASN A 68 19.74 -7.89 12.05
CA ASN A 68 19.75 -6.55 12.63
C ASN A 68 19.32 -5.49 11.61
N GLU A 69 18.35 -5.83 10.77
CA GLU A 69 17.81 -4.91 9.77
C GLU A 69 16.42 -4.47 10.18
N GLU A 70 16.10 -3.19 9.88
CA GLU A 70 14.76 -2.68 10.08
C GLU A 70 13.85 -3.22 8.99
N PRO A 71 12.70 -3.82 9.34
CA PRO A 71 11.76 -4.25 8.31
C PRO A 71 11.27 -3.07 7.47
N GLU A 72 11.14 -3.30 6.19
CA GLU A 72 10.59 -2.29 5.29
C GLU A 72 9.12 -2.04 5.63
N LYS A 73 8.72 -0.77 5.68
CA LYS A 73 7.33 -0.40 5.95
C LYS A 73 6.63 -0.06 4.64
N GLN A 74 5.38 -0.46 4.54
CA GLN A 74 4.55 -0.06 3.42
C GLN A 74 4.36 1.45 3.43
N CYS A 75 4.54 2.08 2.27
CA CYS A 75 4.18 3.49 2.10
C CYS A 75 4.69 4.37 3.22
N LYS A 76 5.95 4.78 3.11
CA LYS A 76 6.65 5.55 4.16
C LYS A 76 6.04 6.91 4.49
N GLY A 77 4.99 7.30 3.83
CA GLY A 77 4.32 8.57 4.10
C GLY A 77 4.75 9.72 3.21
N SER A 78 5.74 9.51 2.34
CA SER A 78 6.14 10.53 1.38
C SER A 78 6.31 9.90 0.00
N LEU A 79 5.98 10.67 -1.03
CA LEU A 79 6.09 10.23 -2.41
C LEU A 79 6.28 11.45 -3.32
N ASN A 80 6.81 11.21 -4.50
CA ASN A 80 6.95 12.24 -5.53
C ASN A 80 5.80 12.08 -6.51
N VAL A 81 5.16 13.21 -6.84
CA VAL A 81 4.01 13.23 -7.74
C VAL A 81 4.29 14.21 -8.87
N ARG A 82 3.98 13.81 -10.10
CA ARG A 82 4.03 14.68 -11.26
C ARG A 82 2.63 15.15 -11.61
N LEU A 83 2.39 16.45 -11.50
CA LEU A 83 1.08 17.04 -11.78
C LEU A 83 0.98 17.56 -13.20
N GLY A 84 2.11 17.76 -13.87
CA GLY A 84 2.18 18.50 -15.10
C GLY A 84 2.25 20.00 -14.82
N PRO A 85 2.79 20.79 -15.76
CA PRO A 85 3.06 22.20 -15.51
C PRO A 85 1.80 23.03 -15.24
N GLU A 86 0.71 22.77 -15.95
CA GLU A 86 -0.51 23.55 -15.79
C GLU A 86 -1.16 23.33 -14.42
N LEU A 87 -1.35 22.07 -14.02
CA LEU A 87 -1.95 21.76 -12.72
C LEU A 87 -1.01 22.18 -11.58
N HIS A 88 0.30 22.04 -11.79
CA HIS A 88 1.29 22.43 -10.78
C HIS A 88 1.17 23.94 -10.47
N ILE A 89 1.11 24.80 -11.50
CA ILE A 89 1.02 26.22 -11.26
C ILE A 89 -0.32 26.62 -10.63
N LYS A 90 -1.40 25.98 -11.05
CA LYS A 90 -2.71 26.23 -10.45
C LYS A 90 -2.74 25.85 -8.98
N ALA A 91 -2.15 24.70 -8.65
CA ALA A 91 -2.05 24.25 -7.25
C ALA A 91 -1.20 25.21 -6.43
N LYS A 92 -0.08 25.67 -7.00
CA LYS A 92 0.80 26.62 -6.33
C LYS A 92 0.08 27.93 -6.03
N MET A 93 -0.65 28.45 -7.00
CA MET A 93 -1.43 29.69 -6.82
C MET A 93 -2.48 29.53 -5.73
N LYS A 94 -3.16 28.40 -5.71
CA LYS A 94 -4.18 28.12 -4.69
C LYS A 94 -3.57 28.02 -3.29
N SER A 95 -2.39 27.40 -3.19
CA SER A 95 -1.71 27.28 -1.90
C SER A 95 -1.34 28.67 -1.34
N ILE A 96 -0.88 29.55 -2.20
CA ILE A 96 -0.56 30.94 -1.81
C ILE A 96 -1.82 31.65 -1.35
N GLU A 97 -2.90 31.54 -2.11
CA GLU A 97 -4.19 32.14 -1.76
C GLU A 97 -4.69 31.68 -0.40
N GLU A 98 -4.52 30.40 -0.10
CA GLU A 98 -4.98 29.81 1.17
C GLU A 98 -3.96 29.88 2.31
N HIS A 99 -2.79 30.46 2.03
CA HIS A 99 -1.71 30.57 3.03
C HIS A 99 -1.26 29.23 3.59
N ILE A 100 -1.22 28.21 2.75
CA ILE A 100 -0.70 26.89 3.11
C ILE A 100 0.39 26.50 2.14
N SER A 101 1.18 25.48 2.50
CA SER A 101 2.21 24.96 1.60
C SER A 101 1.56 24.17 0.46
N LEU A 102 2.27 24.04 -0.64
CA LEU A 102 1.83 23.20 -1.75
C LEU A 102 1.65 21.76 -1.29
N ASN A 103 2.57 21.28 -0.44
CA ASN A 103 2.49 19.94 0.14
C ASN A 103 1.19 19.76 0.93
N GLU A 104 0.85 20.73 1.76
CA GLU A 104 -0.37 20.66 2.56
C GLU A 104 -1.62 20.71 1.67
N LEU A 105 -1.60 21.50 0.63
CA LEU A 105 -2.71 21.57 -0.32
C LEU A 105 -2.94 20.20 -0.99
N ILE A 106 -1.86 19.57 -1.45
CA ILE A 106 -1.95 18.26 -2.11
C ILE A 106 -2.45 17.20 -1.13
N LYS A 107 -1.94 17.22 0.09
CA LYS A 107 -2.38 16.31 1.13
C LYS A 107 -3.89 16.46 1.39
N ASN A 108 -4.36 17.69 1.51
CA ASN A 108 -5.78 17.95 1.75
C ASN A 108 -6.64 17.52 0.57
N ALA A 109 -6.17 17.73 -0.66
CA ALA A 109 -6.88 17.33 -1.86
C ALA A 109 -7.04 15.81 -1.95
N VAL A 110 -5.96 15.07 -1.64
CA VAL A 110 -6.00 13.62 -1.65
C VAL A 110 -6.95 13.11 -0.56
N ALA A 111 -6.87 13.68 0.63
CA ALA A 111 -7.76 13.30 1.74
C ALA A 111 -9.23 13.53 1.38
N ALA A 112 -9.52 14.66 0.76
CA ALA A 112 -10.88 14.99 0.33
C ALA A 112 -11.38 14.05 -0.76
N TYR A 113 -10.52 13.72 -1.71
CA TYR A 113 -10.86 12.79 -2.79
C TYR A 113 -11.20 11.41 -2.25
N LEU A 114 -10.40 10.91 -1.31
CA LEU A 114 -10.63 9.59 -0.71
C LEU A 114 -11.90 9.55 0.12
N LYS A 115 -12.28 10.67 0.74
CA LYS A 115 -13.52 10.75 1.51
C LYS A 115 -14.77 10.66 0.63
N THR A 116 -14.70 11.25 -0.58
CA THR A 116 -15.84 11.28 -1.48
C THR A 116 -16.02 10.00 -2.27
N ASN A 117 -15.04 9.12 -2.24
CA ASN A 117 -15.07 7.84 -2.91
C ASN A 117 -15.13 6.70 -1.89
#